data_0626d3f1c444051d5b95c0145c473441
#
_entry.id   0626d3f1c444051d5b95c0145c473441
#
_cell.length_a   1.000
_cell.length_b   1.000
_cell.length_c   1.000
_cell.angle_alpha   90.00
_cell.angle_beta   90.00
_cell.angle_gamma   90.00
#
_symmetry.space_group_name_H-M   'P 1'
#
loop_
_entity.id
_entity.type
_entity.pdbx_description
1 polymer ?
#
loop_
_entity_poly.entity_id
_entity_poly.type
_entity_poly.pdbx_seq_one_letter_code
_entity_poly.pdbx_strand_id
1 'polypeptide(L)' 'MSKANTLVEILGSTYKIACPPEEADAVKNAAVYLNNKLLEVKESSGLDEKKAAIITALNITNEYLKNLSN' A
#
# COMPACT_ATOMS: atom_id res chain seq x y z
N MET A 1 6.65 -24.16 -2.26
CA MET A 1 7.29 -23.86 -1.85
C MET A 1 7.92 -22.64 -2.26
N SER A 2 8.20 -22.27 -3.12
CA SER A 2 8.95 -21.09 -3.34
C SER A 2 8.07 -19.86 -3.38
N LYS A 3 8.73 -18.76 -3.17
CA LYS A 3 8.10 -17.46 -3.30
C LYS A 3 8.40 -16.91 -4.68
N ALA A 4 7.46 -16.15 -5.20
CA ALA A 4 7.67 -15.42 -6.44
C ALA A 4 7.90 -13.96 -6.11
N ASN A 5 8.55 -13.25 -7.02
CA ASN A 5 8.72 -11.82 -6.89
C ASN A 5 7.63 -11.13 -7.69
N THR A 6 6.89 -10.27 -7.01
CA THR A 6 5.82 -9.50 -7.63
C THR A 6 6.25 -8.04 -7.67
N LEU A 7 6.18 -7.44 -8.84
CA LEU A 7 6.56 -6.03 -8.99
C LEU A 7 5.33 -5.15 -8.78
N VAL A 8 5.48 -4.16 -7.93
CA VAL A 8 4.41 -3.18 -7.70
C VAL A 8 4.99 -1.78 -7.87
N GLU A 9 4.13 -0.84 -8.23
CA GLU A 9 4.54 0.52 -8.43
C GLU A 9 3.83 1.43 -7.45
N ILE A 10 4.61 2.16 -6.65
CA ILE A 10 4.09 3.07 -5.64
C ILE A 10 4.75 4.42 -5.85
N LEU A 11 3.96 5.46 -6.09
CA LEU A 11 4.45 6.83 -6.29
C LEU A 11 5.59 6.89 -7.31
N GLY A 12 5.43 6.13 -8.39
CA GLY A 12 6.39 6.15 -9.48
C GLY A 12 7.61 5.27 -9.31
N SER A 13 7.78 4.64 -8.17
CA SER A 13 8.90 3.74 -7.92
C SER A 13 8.44 2.29 -7.96
N THR A 14 9.27 1.42 -8.48
CA THR A 14 8.95 0.00 -8.59
C THR A 14 9.60 -0.75 -7.43
N TYR A 15 8.81 -1.60 -6.79
CA TYR A 15 9.27 -2.41 -5.66
C TYR A 15 9.06 -3.87 -5.98
N LYS A 16 10.02 -4.68 -5.54
CA LYS A 16 9.96 -6.12 -5.72
C LYS A 16 9.52 -6.74 -4.40
N ILE A 17 8.37 -7.39 -4.42
CA ILE A 17 7.78 -7.94 -3.21
C ILE A 17 7.83 -9.47 -3.30
N ALA A 18 8.47 -10.12 -2.34
CA ALA A 18 8.49 -11.57 -2.29
C ALA A 18 7.20 -12.06 -1.64
N CYS A 19 6.46 -12.91 -2.33
CA CYS A 19 5.20 -13.42 -1.79
C CYS A 19 4.90 -14.77 -2.43
N PRO A 20 4.04 -15.59 -1.81
CA PRO A 20 3.61 -16.82 -2.46
C PRO A 20 2.93 -16.51 -3.79
N PRO A 21 3.13 -17.34 -4.82
CA PRO A 21 2.56 -17.03 -6.14
C PRO A 21 1.04 -16.84 -6.13
N GLU A 22 0.34 -17.56 -5.27
CA GLU A 22 -1.11 -17.45 -5.22
C GLU A 22 -1.58 -16.13 -4.61
N GLU A 23 -0.68 -15.36 -3.99
CA GLU A 23 -1.03 -14.06 -3.44
C GLU A 23 -0.61 -12.90 -4.33
N ALA A 24 -0.01 -13.18 -5.48
CA ALA A 24 0.52 -12.12 -6.34
C ALA A 24 -0.55 -11.10 -6.74
N ASP A 25 -1.72 -11.60 -7.13
CA ASP A 25 -2.79 -10.69 -7.55
C ASP A 25 -3.30 -9.85 -6.39
N ALA A 26 -3.41 -10.45 -5.20
CA ALA A 26 -3.82 -9.69 -4.01
C ALA A 26 -2.81 -8.60 -3.67
N VAL A 27 -1.52 -8.91 -3.80
CA VAL A 27 -0.47 -7.93 -3.54
C VAL A 27 -0.54 -6.78 -4.54
N LYS A 28 -0.77 -7.11 -5.83
CA LYS A 28 -0.89 -6.06 -6.84
C LYS A 28 -2.10 -5.16 -6.59
N ASN A 29 -3.23 -5.76 -6.21
CA ASN A 29 -4.42 -4.98 -5.89
C ASN A 29 -4.19 -4.11 -4.67
N ALA A 30 -3.52 -4.64 -3.66
CA ALA A 30 -3.20 -3.86 -2.47
C ALA A 30 -2.31 -2.68 -2.82
N ALA A 31 -1.36 -2.88 -3.74
CA ALA A 31 -0.47 -1.81 -4.15
C ALA A 31 -1.22 -0.69 -4.86
N VAL A 32 -2.19 -1.04 -5.70
CA VAL A 32 -3.01 -0.03 -6.37
C VAL A 32 -3.80 0.79 -5.35
N TYR A 33 -4.41 0.11 -4.39
CA TYR A 33 -5.17 0.78 -3.34
C TYR A 33 -4.26 1.71 -2.53
N LEU A 34 -3.11 1.20 -2.11
CA LEU A 34 -2.15 1.98 -1.33
C LEU A 34 -1.67 3.20 -2.11
N ASN A 35 -1.34 3.00 -3.39
CA ASN A 35 -0.86 4.09 -4.22
C ASN A 35 -1.88 5.20 -4.31
N ASN A 36 -3.15 4.84 -4.50
CA ASN A 36 -4.22 5.84 -4.60
C ASN A 36 -4.38 6.60 -3.29
N LYS A 37 -4.30 5.88 -2.16
CA LYS A 37 -4.41 6.54 -0.86
C LYS A 37 -3.24 7.46 -0.59
N LEU A 38 -2.03 7.04 -0.97
CA LEU A 38 -0.85 7.89 -0.82
C LEU A 38 -0.97 9.17 -1.63
N LEU A 39 -1.47 9.05 -2.86
CA LEU A 39 -1.66 10.24 -3.70
C LEU A 39 -2.68 11.19 -3.09
N GLU A 40 -3.79 10.66 -2.55
CA GLU A 40 -4.78 11.51 -1.91
C GLU A 40 -4.18 12.30 -0.75
N VAL A 41 -3.43 11.62 0.11
CA VAL A 41 -2.84 12.28 1.28
C VAL A 41 -1.80 13.30 0.84
N LYS A 42 -0.99 12.94 -0.15
CA LYS A 42 0.05 13.83 -0.62
C LYS A 42 -0.54 15.11 -1.21
N GLU A 43 -1.60 14.97 -2.02
CA GLU A 43 -2.23 16.11 -2.67
C GLU A 43 -2.97 17.01 -1.68
N SER A 44 -3.63 16.41 -0.70
CA SER A 44 -4.45 17.20 0.21
C SER A 44 -3.63 17.86 1.31
N SER A 45 -2.48 17.29 1.68
CA SER A 45 -1.71 17.79 2.81
C SER A 45 -0.43 18.54 2.42
N GLY A 46 0.09 18.30 1.22
CA GLY A 46 1.36 18.90 0.80
C GLY A 46 2.56 18.33 1.52
N LEU A 47 2.41 17.21 2.22
CA LEU A 47 3.51 16.61 2.95
C LEU A 47 4.49 15.91 2.00
N ASP A 48 5.73 15.75 2.45
CA ASP A 48 6.68 14.96 1.68
C ASP A 48 6.28 13.49 1.70
N GLU A 49 6.95 12.69 0.86
CA GLU A 49 6.52 11.30 0.67
C GLU A 49 6.62 10.47 1.94
N LYS A 50 7.66 10.69 2.74
CA LYS A 50 7.81 9.90 3.96
C LYS A 50 6.68 10.17 4.94
N LYS A 51 6.37 11.45 5.15
CA LYS A 51 5.28 11.81 6.07
C LYS A 51 3.94 11.37 5.52
N ALA A 52 3.73 11.53 4.22
CA ALA A 52 2.50 11.07 3.61
C ALA A 52 2.33 9.57 3.77
N ALA A 53 3.41 8.81 3.64
CA ALA A 53 3.35 7.36 3.82
C ALA A 53 2.95 6.98 5.24
N ILE A 54 3.50 7.67 6.24
CA ILE A 54 3.17 7.40 7.63
C ILE A 54 1.70 7.71 7.90
N ILE A 55 1.22 8.87 7.45
CA ILE A 55 -0.17 9.25 7.66
C ILE A 55 -1.10 8.27 6.96
N THR A 56 -0.76 7.89 5.73
CA THR A 56 -1.58 6.94 4.97
C THR A 56 -1.64 5.60 5.69
N ALA A 57 -0.49 5.13 6.21
CA ALA A 57 -0.46 3.86 6.93
C ALA A 57 -1.34 3.91 8.17
N LEU A 58 -1.30 5.03 8.90
CA LEU A 58 -2.16 5.19 10.07
C LEU A 58 -3.62 5.18 9.69
N ASN A 59 -3.99 5.87 8.60
CA ASN A 59 -5.38 5.90 8.16
C ASN A 59 -5.88 4.52 7.79
N ILE A 60 -5.09 3.78 7.02
CA ILE A 60 -5.49 2.44 6.59
C ILE A 60 -5.58 1.49 7.79
N THR A 61 -4.60 1.58 8.68
CA THR A 61 -4.59 0.74 9.89
C THR A 61 -5.80 1.03 10.75
N ASN A 62 -6.14 2.30 10.90
CA ASN A 62 -7.30 2.69 11.70
C ASN A 62 -8.58 2.14 11.10
N GLU A 63 -8.74 2.23 9.78
CA GLU A 63 -9.91 1.68 9.11
C GLU A 63 -9.99 0.17 9.29
N TYR A 64 -8.84 -0.49 9.17
CA TYR A 64 -8.79 -1.93 9.34
C TYR A 64 -9.24 -2.35 10.74
N LEU A 65 -8.74 -1.66 11.77
CA LEU A 65 -9.10 -1.99 13.14
C LEU A 65 -10.56 -1.70 13.43
N LYS A 66 -11.11 -0.63 12.86
CA LYS A 66 -12.53 -0.33 13.02
C LYS A 66 -13.40 -1.43 12.42
N ASN A 67 -13.00 -1.95 11.26
CA ASN A 67 -13.78 -3.02 10.64
C ASN A 67 -13.71 -4.30 11.45
N LEU A 68 -12.59 -4.55 12.12
CA LEU A 68 -12.47 -5.75 12.95
C LEU A 68 -13.38 -5.70 14.18
N SER A 69 -13.67 -4.51 14.70
CA SER A 69 -14.44 -4.41 15.92
C SER A 69 -15.95 -4.42 15.65
N ASN A 70 -16.36 -4.50 14.40
CA ASN A 70 -17.78 -4.60 14.08
C ASN A 70 -18.23 -6.06 13.92
#